data_14093780650f48a25ad14cc33c0c0517
#
_entry.id   14093780650f48a25ad14cc33c0c0517
#
_cell.length_a   1.000
_cell.length_b   1.000
_cell.length_c   1.000
_cell.angle_alpha   90.00
_cell.angle_beta   90.00
_cell.angle_gamma   90.00
#
_symmetry.space_group_name_H-M   'P 1'
#
loop_
_entity.id
_entity.type
_entity.pdbx_description
1 polymer ?
#
loop_
_entity_poly.entity_id
_entity_poly.type
_entity_poly.pdbx_seq_one_letter_code
_entity_poly.pdbx_strand_id
1 'polypeptide(L)'
;MNHKHKTVVLAKMGMLVAISIVLVAIIHFPIFPMVAFMEYDPADIPILIGTFAFGPVAGLILTVVTSVIQGVTVSAASGVYGIIMHVIATGVLVIVAGTIYKFNKTRKGAVIALIAGILAMTAAMMGANMIITPIFMGVPRSVVWDLMPFIAAFNLVKAGVNALVTFLLYKRVSAFLHR
;
A
#
# COMPACT_ATOMS: atom_id res chain seq x y z
N MET A 1 -0.44 8.19 -27.75
CA MET A 1 -0.79 6.84 -27.27
C MET A 1 -2.16 6.50 -27.83
N ASN A 2 -2.29 5.42 -28.62
CA ASN A 2 -3.54 5.04 -29.32
C ASN A 2 -4.63 4.68 -28.30
N HIS A 3 -5.90 4.98 -28.60
CA HIS A 3 -7.06 4.68 -27.72
C HIS A 3 -7.10 3.23 -27.24
N LYS A 4 -6.81 2.26 -28.12
CA LYS A 4 -6.73 0.83 -27.80
C LYS A 4 -5.70 0.53 -26.68
N HIS A 5 -4.54 1.18 -26.72
CA HIS A 5 -3.51 0.96 -25.70
C HIS A 5 -3.91 1.49 -24.33
N LYS A 6 -4.57 2.64 -24.25
CA LYS A 6 -5.10 3.20 -22.99
C LYS A 6 -6.15 2.28 -22.37
N THR A 7 -7.07 1.75 -23.16
CA THR A 7 -8.12 0.83 -22.71
C THR A 7 -7.53 -0.46 -22.13
N VAL A 8 -6.51 -1.04 -22.78
CA VAL A 8 -5.85 -2.25 -22.29
C VAL A 8 -5.13 -2.00 -20.96
N VAL A 9 -4.42 -0.87 -20.81
CA VAL A 9 -3.76 -0.50 -19.55
C VAL A 9 -4.81 -0.34 -18.43
N LEU A 10 -5.91 0.35 -18.71
CA LEU A 10 -6.99 0.54 -17.74
C LEU A 10 -7.63 -0.78 -17.30
N ALA A 11 -7.87 -1.71 -18.25
CA ALA A 11 -8.36 -3.04 -17.93
C ALA A 11 -7.40 -3.84 -17.03
N LYS A 12 -6.08 -3.77 -17.31
CA LYS A 12 -5.05 -4.39 -16.46
C LYS A 12 -4.99 -3.77 -15.07
N MET A 13 -5.14 -2.46 -14.95
CA MET A 13 -5.25 -1.78 -13.66
C MET A 13 -6.49 -2.23 -12.89
N GLY A 14 -7.64 -2.31 -13.54
CA GLY A 14 -8.87 -2.83 -12.94
C GLY A 14 -8.73 -4.26 -12.42
N MET A 15 -8.03 -5.13 -13.15
CA MET A 15 -7.71 -6.48 -12.71
C MET A 15 -6.82 -6.48 -11.44
N LEU A 16 -5.81 -5.60 -11.37
CA LEU A 16 -4.95 -5.49 -10.19
C LEU A 16 -5.73 -4.99 -8.96
N VAL A 17 -6.66 -4.05 -9.14
CA VAL A 17 -7.58 -3.63 -8.06
C VAL A 17 -8.42 -4.80 -7.58
N ALA A 18 -9.04 -5.56 -8.50
CA ALA A 18 -9.85 -6.73 -8.16
C ALA A 18 -9.05 -7.77 -7.37
N ILE A 19 -7.80 -8.06 -7.79
CA ILE A 19 -6.90 -8.97 -7.07
C ILE A 19 -6.59 -8.42 -5.68
N SER A 20 -6.31 -7.11 -5.53
CA SER A 20 -6.07 -6.49 -4.22
C SER A 20 -7.27 -6.69 -3.28
N ILE A 21 -8.49 -6.44 -3.74
CA ILE A 21 -9.70 -6.59 -2.93
C ILE A 21 -9.93 -8.05 -2.53
N VAL A 22 -9.76 -9.00 -3.45
CA VAL A 22 -9.88 -10.44 -3.16
C VAL A 22 -8.84 -10.86 -2.11
N LEU A 23 -7.59 -10.42 -2.24
CA LEU A 23 -6.54 -10.72 -1.27
C LEU A 23 -6.88 -10.20 0.13
N VAL A 24 -7.37 -8.96 0.23
CA VAL A 24 -7.81 -8.40 1.52
C VAL A 24 -9.00 -9.17 2.09
N ALA A 25 -9.96 -9.54 1.26
CA ALA A 25 -11.14 -10.28 1.71
C ALA A 25 -10.79 -11.66 2.32
N ILE A 26 -9.70 -12.27 1.84
CA ILE A 26 -9.24 -13.60 2.30
C ILE A 26 -8.24 -13.47 3.45
N ILE A 27 -7.35 -12.47 3.40
CA ILE A 27 -6.22 -12.31 4.30
C ILE A 27 -6.25 -10.92 4.92
N HIS A 28 -6.80 -10.81 6.13
CA HIS A 28 -6.68 -9.63 6.98
C HIS A 28 -6.73 -10.07 8.44
N PHE A 29 -5.77 -9.60 9.24
CA PHE A 29 -5.68 -9.92 10.65
C PHE A 29 -4.77 -8.94 11.39
N PRO A 30 -5.01 -8.66 12.68
CA PRO A 30 -4.10 -7.86 13.50
C PRO A 30 -2.81 -8.63 13.78
N ILE A 31 -1.63 -8.00 13.58
CA ILE A 31 -0.33 -8.60 13.90
C ILE A 31 -0.01 -8.41 15.38
N PHE A 32 -0.27 -7.21 15.91
CA PHE A 32 0.07 -6.84 17.28
C PHE A 32 -1.21 -6.54 18.09
N PRO A 33 -1.46 -7.25 19.19
CA PRO A 33 -2.64 -7.00 20.04
C PRO A 33 -2.73 -5.57 20.57
N MET A 34 -1.58 -4.90 20.81
CA MET A 34 -1.53 -3.53 21.31
C MET A 34 -2.07 -2.49 20.32
N VAL A 35 -2.05 -2.81 19.02
CA VAL A 35 -2.56 -1.98 17.93
C VAL A 35 -3.52 -2.79 17.06
N ALA A 36 -4.47 -3.49 17.70
CA ALA A 36 -5.41 -4.39 17.02
C ALA A 36 -6.32 -3.70 15.97
N PHE A 37 -6.42 -2.35 16.01
CA PHE A 37 -7.07 -1.56 15.00
C PHE A 37 -6.27 -1.45 13.68
N MET A 38 -5.01 -1.92 13.68
CA MET A 38 -4.16 -2.02 12.49
C MET A 38 -4.09 -3.46 12.03
N GLU A 39 -4.67 -3.74 10.88
CA GLU A 39 -4.71 -5.08 10.30
C GLU A 39 -3.71 -5.22 9.15
N TYR A 40 -2.99 -6.33 9.14
CA TYR A 40 -2.21 -6.74 7.98
C TYR A 40 -3.15 -7.17 6.86
N ASP A 41 -2.86 -6.73 5.66
CA ASP A 41 -3.45 -7.21 4.42
C ASP A 41 -2.43 -7.16 3.27
N PRO A 42 -2.57 -7.99 2.23
CA PRO A 42 -1.66 -8.04 1.10
C PRO A 42 -2.10 -7.16 -0.08
N ALA A 43 -2.99 -6.18 0.09
CA ALA A 43 -3.47 -5.31 -0.98
C ALA A 43 -2.35 -4.54 -1.69
N ASP A 44 -1.28 -4.19 -0.97
CA ASP A 44 -0.15 -3.45 -1.54
C ASP A 44 0.63 -4.24 -2.59
N ILE A 45 0.55 -5.58 -2.60
CA ILE A 45 1.31 -6.42 -3.55
C ILE A 45 0.89 -6.13 -4.99
N PRO A 46 -0.39 -6.26 -5.42
CA PRO A 46 -0.80 -5.92 -6.77
C PRO A 46 -0.62 -4.43 -7.09
N ILE A 47 -0.79 -3.54 -6.09
CA ILE A 47 -0.59 -2.09 -6.24
C ILE A 47 0.88 -1.80 -6.57
N LEU A 48 1.84 -2.37 -5.85
CA LEU A 48 3.27 -2.21 -6.12
C LEU A 48 3.69 -2.82 -7.46
N ILE A 49 3.14 -3.97 -7.84
CA ILE A 49 3.35 -4.57 -9.16
C ILE A 49 2.87 -3.61 -10.26
N GLY A 50 1.67 -3.04 -10.12
CA GLY A 50 1.14 -2.04 -11.04
C GLY A 50 1.97 -0.76 -11.07
N THR A 51 2.49 -0.33 -9.90
CA THR A 51 3.41 0.80 -9.78
C THR A 51 4.70 0.57 -10.58
N PHE A 52 5.29 -0.60 -10.47
CA PHE A 52 6.51 -0.95 -11.20
C PHE A 52 6.27 -1.15 -12.70
N ALA A 53 5.08 -1.62 -13.09
CA ALA A 53 4.71 -1.81 -14.48
C ALA A 53 4.33 -0.51 -15.19
N PHE A 54 3.52 0.34 -14.56
CA PHE A 54 2.88 1.49 -15.18
C PHE A 54 3.35 2.85 -14.62
N GLY A 55 4.17 2.84 -13.56
CA GLY A 55 4.74 4.02 -12.92
C GLY A 55 3.99 4.51 -11.69
N PRO A 56 4.56 5.51 -10.95
CA PRO A 56 4.04 5.95 -9.66
C PRO A 56 2.64 6.57 -9.71
N VAL A 57 2.28 7.26 -10.79
CA VAL A 57 0.93 7.83 -10.95
C VAL A 57 -0.13 6.73 -11.05
N ALA A 58 0.15 5.67 -11.83
CA ALA A 58 -0.73 4.52 -11.90
C ALA A 58 -0.85 3.82 -10.54
N GLY A 59 0.27 3.68 -9.81
CA GLY A 59 0.27 3.17 -8.44
C GLY A 59 -0.62 3.98 -7.50
N LEU A 60 -0.58 5.31 -7.59
CA LEU A 60 -1.43 6.18 -6.77
C LEU A 60 -2.92 6.01 -7.12
N ILE A 61 -3.26 5.90 -8.40
CA ILE A 61 -4.65 5.63 -8.81
C ILE A 61 -5.12 4.27 -8.29
N LEU A 62 -4.29 3.22 -8.43
CA LEU A 62 -4.58 1.90 -7.87
C LEU A 62 -4.81 1.97 -6.36
N THR A 63 -3.95 2.69 -5.64
CA THR A 63 -4.06 2.91 -4.19
C THR A 63 -5.41 3.54 -3.82
N VAL A 64 -5.76 4.68 -4.44
CA VAL A 64 -7.01 5.39 -4.12
C VAL A 64 -8.23 4.53 -4.39
N VAL A 65 -8.30 3.90 -5.57
CA VAL A 65 -9.45 3.04 -5.94
C VAL A 65 -9.56 1.84 -5.01
N THR A 66 -8.45 1.14 -4.73
CA THR A 66 -8.44 0.00 -3.81
C THR A 66 -8.84 0.43 -2.39
N SER A 67 -8.29 1.55 -1.89
CA SER A 67 -8.60 2.06 -0.53
C SER A 67 -10.08 2.38 -0.36
N VAL A 68 -10.70 3.02 -1.35
CA VAL A 68 -12.13 3.35 -1.31
C VAL A 68 -12.97 2.08 -1.31
N ILE A 69 -12.70 1.13 -2.22
CA ILE A 69 -13.47 -0.11 -2.29
C ILE A 69 -13.29 -0.93 -1.00
N GLN A 70 -12.06 -1.10 -0.52
CA GLN A 70 -11.75 -1.80 0.72
C GLN A 70 -12.45 -1.17 1.92
N GLY A 71 -12.40 0.16 2.03
CA GLY A 71 -12.97 0.90 3.16
C GLY A 71 -14.49 0.91 3.21
N VAL A 72 -15.18 0.66 2.08
CA VAL A 72 -16.65 0.52 2.06
C VAL A 72 -17.11 -0.95 2.05
N THR A 73 -16.18 -1.90 2.00
CA THR A 73 -16.48 -3.35 1.95
C THR A 73 -15.83 -4.08 3.13
N VAL A 74 -14.63 -4.60 2.92
CA VAL A 74 -13.92 -5.49 3.87
C VAL A 74 -13.57 -4.77 5.17
N SER A 75 -13.07 -3.52 5.09
CA SER A 75 -12.63 -2.71 6.23
C SER A 75 -13.63 -1.62 6.61
N ALA A 76 -14.93 -1.86 6.39
CA ALA A 76 -15.99 -0.87 6.64
C ALA A 76 -16.04 -0.39 8.12
N ALA A 77 -15.61 -1.21 9.07
CA ALA A 77 -15.51 -0.83 10.48
C ALA A 77 -14.54 0.36 10.72
N SER A 78 -13.49 0.51 9.92
CA SER A 78 -12.56 1.63 9.98
C SER A 78 -13.07 2.87 9.22
N GLY A 79 -14.07 2.71 8.35
CA GLY A 79 -14.73 3.77 7.61
C GLY A 79 -13.78 4.70 6.86
N VAL A 80 -14.11 5.99 6.87
CA VAL A 80 -13.31 7.05 6.20
C VAL A 80 -11.89 7.14 6.76
N TYR A 81 -11.69 6.88 8.06
CA TYR A 81 -10.35 6.91 8.67
C TYR A 81 -9.45 5.84 8.08
N GLY A 82 -9.96 4.61 7.91
CA GLY A 82 -9.22 3.53 7.27
C GLY A 82 -8.85 3.85 5.82
N ILE A 83 -9.76 4.45 5.05
CA ILE A 83 -9.51 4.90 3.67
C ILE A 83 -8.36 5.91 3.65
N ILE A 84 -8.43 6.96 4.47
CA ILE A 84 -7.41 8.02 4.52
C ILE A 84 -6.06 7.43 4.92
N MET A 85 -6.03 6.60 5.97
CA MET A 85 -4.79 5.98 6.45
C MET A 85 -4.15 5.07 5.40
N HIS A 86 -4.94 4.27 4.68
CA HIS A 86 -4.43 3.42 3.60
C HIS A 86 -3.94 4.24 2.40
N VAL A 87 -4.64 5.31 2.02
CA VAL A 87 -4.20 6.23 0.96
C VAL A 87 -2.87 6.90 1.33
N ILE A 88 -2.69 7.35 2.57
CA ILE A 88 -1.44 7.96 3.02
C ILE A 88 -0.32 6.91 3.01
N ALA A 89 -0.54 5.76 3.64
CA ALA A 89 0.46 4.70 3.78
C ALA A 89 0.94 4.20 2.41
N THR A 90 0.05 3.60 1.66
CA THR A 90 0.37 3.00 0.36
C THR A 90 0.68 4.07 -0.68
N GLY A 91 0.06 5.27 -0.60
CA GLY A 91 0.37 6.40 -1.47
C GLY A 91 1.83 6.85 -1.35
N VAL A 92 2.35 7.04 -0.13
CA VAL A 92 3.77 7.37 0.09
C VAL A 92 4.67 6.23 -0.42
N LEU A 93 4.34 4.98 -0.09
CA LEU A 93 5.08 3.81 -0.55
C LEU A 93 5.22 3.77 -2.07
N VAL A 94 4.11 3.91 -2.81
CA VAL A 94 4.11 3.82 -4.29
C VAL A 94 4.75 5.02 -4.96
N ILE A 95 4.61 6.23 -4.38
CA ILE A 95 5.26 7.43 -4.92
C ILE A 95 6.77 7.29 -4.80
N VAL A 96 7.28 6.96 -3.61
CA VAL A 96 8.73 6.85 -3.38
C VAL A 96 9.30 5.68 -4.15
N ALA A 97 8.77 4.47 -3.95
CA ALA A 97 9.27 3.27 -4.62
C ALA A 97 9.12 3.36 -6.14
N GLY A 98 7.96 3.81 -6.63
CA GLY A 98 7.70 3.94 -8.05
C GLY A 98 8.58 4.98 -8.73
N THR A 99 8.87 6.10 -8.06
CA THR A 99 9.74 7.14 -8.59
C THR A 99 11.18 6.65 -8.70
N ILE A 100 11.72 6.03 -7.64
CA ILE A 100 13.09 5.49 -7.66
C ILE A 100 13.21 4.39 -8.72
N TYR A 101 12.25 3.46 -8.78
CA TYR A 101 12.27 2.37 -9.75
C TYR A 101 12.13 2.86 -11.20
N LYS A 102 11.37 3.93 -11.43
CA LYS A 102 11.24 4.55 -12.77
C LYS A 102 12.59 4.97 -13.35
N PHE A 103 13.50 5.48 -12.52
CA PHE A 103 14.84 5.89 -12.95
C PHE A 103 15.84 4.73 -13.02
N ASN A 104 15.63 3.66 -12.25
CA ASN A 104 16.55 2.51 -12.23
C ASN A 104 15.76 1.18 -12.23
N LYS A 105 15.38 0.71 -13.42
CA LYS A 105 14.58 -0.52 -13.64
C LYS A 105 15.40 -1.81 -13.54
N THR A 106 16.38 -1.86 -12.63
CA THR A 106 17.18 -3.06 -12.33
C THR A 106 16.67 -3.79 -11.09
N ARG A 107 17.13 -5.02 -10.85
CA ARG A 107 16.83 -5.73 -9.60
C ARG A 107 17.35 -4.98 -8.37
N LYS A 108 18.58 -4.42 -8.45
CA LYS A 108 19.13 -3.58 -7.36
C LYS A 108 18.31 -2.31 -7.17
N GLY A 109 17.89 -1.66 -8.27
CA GLY A 109 17.01 -0.51 -8.22
C GLY A 109 15.65 -0.81 -7.57
N ALA A 110 15.06 -2.00 -7.83
CA ALA A 110 13.83 -2.42 -7.17
C ALA A 110 14.01 -2.61 -5.66
N VAL A 111 15.11 -3.21 -5.21
CA VAL A 111 15.41 -3.37 -3.77
C VAL A 111 15.56 -2.02 -3.09
N ILE A 112 16.35 -1.10 -3.66
CA ILE A 112 16.55 0.25 -3.12
C ILE A 112 15.21 1.00 -3.07
N ALA A 113 14.41 0.90 -4.14
CA ALA A 113 13.11 1.54 -4.23
C ALA A 113 12.15 1.06 -3.13
N LEU A 114 12.08 -0.26 -2.93
CA LEU A 114 11.21 -0.86 -1.90
C LEU A 114 11.67 -0.48 -0.50
N ILE A 115 12.97 -0.56 -0.19
CA ILE A 115 13.51 -0.17 1.13
C ILE A 115 13.21 1.30 1.41
N ALA A 116 13.50 2.20 0.46
CA ALA A 116 13.22 3.62 0.62
C ALA A 116 11.71 3.89 0.79
N GLY A 117 10.86 3.19 0.03
CA GLY A 117 9.41 3.28 0.14
C GLY A 117 8.89 2.82 1.51
N ILE A 118 9.40 1.70 2.03
CA ILE A 118 9.05 1.17 3.37
C ILE A 118 9.40 2.20 4.46
N LEU A 119 10.60 2.75 4.42
CA LEU A 119 11.04 3.73 5.42
C LEU A 119 10.22 5.02 5.34
N ALA A 120 9.96 5.53 4.13
CA ALA A 120 9.15 6.72 3.92
C ALA A 120 7.69 6.50 4.38
N MET A 121 7.07 5.36 4.03
CA MET A 121 5.75 4.97 4.50
C MET A 121 5.70 4.92 6.03
N THR A 122 6.65 4.25 6.67
CA THR A 122 6.70 4.12 8.13
C THR A 122 6.78 5.49 8.80
N ALA A 123 7.67 6.37 8.32
CA ALA A 123 7.80 7.73 8.85
C ALA A 123 6.52 8.56 8.66
N ALA A 124 5.91 8.50 7.48
CA ALA A 124 4.65 9.18 7.20
C ALA A 124 3.51 8.66 8.10
N MET A 125 3.46 7.34 8.34
CA MET A 125 2.43 6.73 9.19
C MET A 125 2.62 7.04 10.67
N MET A 126 3.84 7.20 11.16
CA MET A 126 4.07 7.72 12.51
C MET A 126 3.45 9.11 12.67
N GLY A 127 3.67 10.02 11.72
CA GLY A 127 3.05 11.35 11.73
C GLY A 127 1.53 11.30 11.59
N ALA A 128 1.00 10.53 10.64
CA ALA A 128 -0.44 10.39 10.40
C ALA A 128 -1.17 9.82 11.63
N ASN A 129 -0.60 8.80 12.28
CA ASN A 129 -1.19 8.21 13.49
C ASN A 129 -1.23 9.21 14.65
N MET A 130 -0.26 10.11 14.81
CA MET A 130 -0.29 11.16 15.84
C MET A 130 -1.43 12.17 15.67
N ILE A 131 -1.95 12.29 14.46
CA ILE A 131 -3.02 13.26 14.13
C ILE A 131 -4.38 12.55 14.05
N ILE A 132 -4.46 11.45 13.32
CA ILE A 132 -5.72 10.79 12.93
C ILE A 132 -6.19 9.80 14.01
N THR A 133 -5.29 8.99 14.56
CA THR A 133 -5.66 7.93 15.51
C THR A 133 -6.27 8.45 16.82
N PRO A 134 -5.82 9.58 17.41
CA PRO A 134 -6.50 10.16 18.57
C PRO A 134 -7.96 10.50 18.29
N ILE A 135 -8.25 11.02 17.08
CA ILE A 135 -9.61 11.37 16.67
C ILE A 135 -10.45 10.11 16.43
N PHE A 136 -9.87 9.11 15.78
CA PHE A 136 -10.54 7.85 15.48
C PHE A 136 -10.88 7.05 16.73
N MET A 137 -9.95 6.97 17.70
CA MET A 137 -10.10 6.21 18.94
C MET A 137 -10.78 7.02 20.07
N GLY A 138 -10.89 8.34 19.95
CA GLY A 138 -11.40 9.20 21.02
C GLY A 138 -10.46 9.27 22.24
N VAL A 139 -9.14 9.16 22.04
CA VAL A 139 -8.12 9.13 23.11
C VAL A 139 -7.14 10.30 23.01
N PRO A 140 -6.47 10.68 24.11
CA PRO A 140 -5.41 11.68 24.09
C PRO A 140 -4.22 11.24 23.24
N ARG A 141 -3.48 12.23 22.68
CA ARG A 141 -2.26 11.97 21.89
C ARG A 141 -1.17 11.21 22.67
N SER A 142 -1.12 11.34 23.98
CA SER A 142 -0.19 10.61 24.83
C SER A 142 -0.35 9.10 24.71
N VAL A 143 -1.59 8.61 24.65
CA VAL A 143 -1.87 7.17 24.45
C VAL A 143 -1.33 6.68 23.11
N VAL A 144 -1.50 7.47 22.04
CA VAL A 144 -0.98 7.12 20.73
C VAL A 144 0.55 7.18 20.70
N TRP A 145 1.15 8.11 21.44
CA TRP A 145 2.60 8.17 21.62
C TRP A 145 3.18 6.91 22.24
N ASP A 146 2.52 6.37 23.27
CA ASP A 146 2.92 5.11 23.93
C ASP A 146 2.79 3.91 22.98
N LEU A 147 1.87 3.96 22.01
CA LEU A 147 1.69 2.93 20.98
C LEU A 147 2.66 3.07 19.80
N MET A 148 3.42 4.18 19.71
CA MET A 148 4.24 4.50 18.53
C MET A 148 5.27 3.42 18.15
N PRO A 149 5.95 2.72 19.09
CA PRO A 149 6.85 1.61 18.74
C PRO A 149 6.12 0.47 18.02
N PHE A 150 4.90 0.14 18.45
CA PHE A 150 4.08 -0.91 17.82
C PHE A 150 3.54 -0.47 16.46
N ILE A 151 3.16 0.82 16.32
CA ILE A 151 2.75 1.42 15.04
C ILE A 151 3.90 1.37 14.03
N ALA A 152 5.11 1.76 14.43
CA ALA A 152 6.29 1.69 13.58
C ALA A 152 6.62 0.25 13.18
N ALA A 153 6.64 -0.68 14.14
CA ALA A 153 6.89 -2.10 13.90
C ALA A 153 5.86 -2.70 12.94
N PHE A 154 4.56 -2.38 13.14
CA PHE A 154 3.50 -2.83 12.25
C PHE A 154 3.72 -2.39 10.80
N ASN A 155 4.00 -1.10 10.58
CA ASN A 155 4.22 -0.57 9.23
C ASN A 155 5.46 -1.20 8.57
N LEU A 156 6.54 -1.37 9.31
CA LEU A 156 7.75 -2.05 8.81
C LEU A 156 7.47 -3.50 8.41
N VAL A 157 6.75 -4.26 9.25
CA VAL A 157 6.40 -5.66 8.97
C VAL A 157 5.44 -5.75 7.78
N LYS A 158 4.33 -5.00 7.79
CA LYS A 158 3.34 -5.01 6.70
C LYS A 158 4.00 -4.65 5.36
N ALA A 159 4.65 -3.50 5.30
CA ALA A 159 5.30 -3.05 4.08
C ALA A 159 6.47 -3.98 3.67
N GLY A 160 7.24 -4.50 4.63
CA GLY A 160 8.33 -5.42 4.37
C GLY A 160 7.89 -6.74 3.76
N VAL A 161 6.85 -7.37 4.31
CA VAL A 161 6.27 -8.61 3.76
C VAL A 161 5.69 -8.37 2.37
N ASN A 162 4.89 -7.32 2.19
CA ASN A 162 4.29 -6.99 0.89
C ASN A 162 5.36 -6.66 -0.16
N ALA A 163 6.40 -5.92 0.22
CA ALA A 163 7.54 -5.61 -0.65
C ALA A 163 8.34 -6.86 -1.04
N LEU A 164 8.59 -7.78 -0.11
CA LEU A 164 9.28 -9.04 -0.38
C LEU A 164 8.52 -9.88 -1.40
N VAL A 165 7.22 -10.08 -1.18
CA VAL A 165 6.37 -10.83 -2.13
C VAL A 165 6.33 -10.13 -3.48
N THR A 166 6.17 -8.80 -3.49
CA THR A 166 6.23 -8.00 -4.71
C THR A 166 7.55 -8.21 -5.46
N PHE A 167 8.68 -8.14 -4.76
CA PHE A 167 10.00 -8.33 -5.37
C PHE A 167 10.16 -9.70 -6.04
N LEU A 168 9.61 -10.75 -5.44
CA LEU A 168 9.65 -12.10 -6.00
C LEU A 168 8.77 -12.23 -7.26
N LEU A 169 7.65 -11.53 -7.31
CA LEU A 169 6.63 -11.70 -8.35
C LEU A 169 6.71 -10.66 -9.47
N TYR A 170 7.17 -9.42 -9.20
CA TYR A 170 6.97 -8.28 -10.09
C TYR A 170 7.54 -8.49 -11.50
N LYS A 171 8.68 -9.15 -11.67
CA LYS A 171 9.25 -9.38 -13.01
C LYS A 171 8.40 -10.31 -13.86
N ARG A 172 7.84 -11.37 -13.27
CA ARG A 172 6.98 -12.33 -13.99
C ARG A 172 5.65 -11.67 -14.37
N VAL A 173 5.04 -10.99 -13.40
CA VAL A 173 3.76 -10.31 -13.61
C VAL A 173 3.91 -9.11 -14.53
N SER A 174 4.96 -8.30 -14.37
CA SER A 174 5.25 -7.16 -15.27
C SER A 174 5.46 -7.60 -16.72
N ALA A 175 6.16 -8.71 -16.96
CA ALA A 175 6.31 -9.27 -18.31
C ALA A 175 4.96 -9.66 -18.94
N PHE A 176 4.03 -10.17 -18.14
CA PHE A 176 2.66 -10.47 -18.58
C PHE A 176 1.85 -9.19 -18.83
N LEU A 177 1.98 -8.19 -17.98
CA LEU A 177 1.27 -6.91 -18.09
C LEU A 177 1.69 -6.09 -19.33
N HIS A 178 2.89 -6.31 -19.89
CA HIS A 178 3.38 -5.60 -21.07
C HIS A 178 3.12 -6.35 -22.39
N ARG A 179 2.61 -7.56 -22.36
CA ARG A 179 2.10 -8.28 -23.53
C ARG A 179 0.70 -7.79 -23.88
#